data_b2219eeaf0d5eb2329805036ae274a3b
#
_entry.id   b2219eeaf0d5eb2329805036ae274a3b
#
_cell.length_a   1.000
_cell.length_b   1.000
_cell.length_c   1.000
_cell.angle_alpha   90.00
_cell.angle_beta   90.00
_cell.angle_gamma   90.00
#
_symmetry.space_group_name_H-M   'P 1'
#
loop_
_entity.id
_entity.type
_entity.pdbx_description
1 polymer ?
#
loop_
_entity_poly.entity_id
_entity_poly.type
_entity_poly.pdbx_seq_one_letter_code
_entity_poly.pdbx_strand_id
1 'polypeptide(L)'
;MLEEFEEARSIRRKNKRGEKPRISEEEKRRSEIARLKMFIEETDAAIEYAYSEAVQYNTKLKEVKTEIKRTLFDSKLDLKEKSRKVAELRKQKENCEFVIRQSRSRWAKLTDKKKALEKALADLAVSK
;
A
#
# COMPACT_ATOMS: atom_id res chain seq x y z
N MET A 1 -2.14 35.79 -0.11
CA MET A 1 -2.67 34.60 0.57
C MET A 1 -3.87 34.88 1.45
N LEU A 2 -3.78 35.85 2.35
CA LEU A 2 -4.91 36.24 3.20
C LEU A 2 -6.08 36.78 2.39
N GLU A 3 -5.80 37.52 1.34
CA GLU A 3 -6.81 38.10 0.46
C GLU A 3 -7.58 37.03 -0.29
N GLU A 4 -6.90 36.00 -0.74
CA GLU A 4 -7.53 34.86 -1.43
C GLU A 4 -8.45 34.10 -0.49
N PHE A 5 -8.05 33.95 0.77
CA PHE A 5 -8.88 33.32 1.79
C PHE A 5 -10.14 34.11 2.08
N GLU A 6 -10.04 35.43 2.13
CA GLU A 6 -11.20 36.30 2.36
C GLU A 6 -12.16 36.26 1.20
N GLU A 7 -11.66 36.26 -0.02
CA GLU A 7 -12.48 36.11 -1.22
C GLU A 7 -13.22 34.77 -1.22
N ALA A 8 -12.53 33.70 -0.89
CA ALA A 8 -13.14 32.38 -0.81
C ALA A 8 -14.25 32.32 0.24
N ARG A 9 -14.03 32.95 1.38
CA ARG A 9 -15.04 33.07 2.45
C ARG A 9 -16.23 33.90 1.99
N SER A 10 -15.97 35.00 1.31
CA SER A 10 -17.00 35.87 0.80
C SER A 10 -17.89 35.15 -0.20
N ILE A 11 -17.28 34.40 -1.11
CA ILE A 11 -18.00 33.58 -2.11
C ILE A 11 -18.85 32.51 -1.39
N ARG A 12 -18.30 31.86 -0.38
CA ARG A 12 -19.04 30.86 0.40
C ARG A 12 -20.22 31.46 1.14
N ARG A 13 -20.08 32.67 1.68
CA ARG A 13 -21.17 33.37 2.40
C ARG A 13 -22.29 33.72 1.44
N LYS A 14 -21.98 34.25 0.27
CA LYS A 14 -22.96 34.55 -0.76
C LYS A 14 -23.71 33.29 -1.18
N ASN A 15 -23.00 32.21 -1.34
CA ASN A 15 -23.57 30.92 -1.71
C ASN A 15 -24.55 30.39 -0.65
N LYS A 16 -24.28 30.62 0.65
CA LYS A 16 -25.17 30.20 1.73
C LYS A 16 -26.46 31.00 1.81
N ARG A 17 -26.53 32.16 1.21
CA ARG A 17 -27.70 33.01 1.24
C ARG A 17 -28.72 32.76 0.12
N GLY A 18 -28.62 31.62 -0.52
CA GLY A 18 -29.59 31.21 -1.51
C GLY A 18 -29.20 31.44 -2.96
N GLU A 19 -28.07 32.08 -3.20
CA GLU A 19 -27.51 32.28 -4.54
C GLU A 19 -26.54 31.17 -4.93
N LYS A 20 -26.43 30.17 -4.09
CA LYS A 20 -25.53 29.05 -4.30
C LYS A 20 -25.99 28.23 -5.50
N PRO A 21 -25.13 28.04 -6.53
CA PRO A 21 -25.43 27.03 -7.54
C PRO A 21 -25.47 25.69 -6.83
N ARG A 22 -26.63 25.10 -6.77
CA ARG A 22 -26.78 23.80 -6.16
C ARG A 22 -26.16 22.76 -7.05
N ILE A 23 -25.16 22.06 -6.52
CA ILE A 23 -24.64 20.88 -7.14
C ILE A 23 -25.78 19.85 -7.08
N SER A 24 -26.22 19.34 -8.20
CA SER A 24 -27.28 18.34 -8.24
C SER A 24 -26.84 17.07 -7.51
N GLU A 25 -27.80 16.31 -7.00
CA GLU A 25 -27.50 15.03 -6.36
C GLU A 25 -26.76 14.09 -7.32
N GLU A 26 -27.10 14.17 -8.60
CA GLU A 26 -26.43 13.40 -9.63
C GLU A 26 -24.97 13.78 -9.80
N GLU A 27 -24.67 15.09 -9.77
CA GLU A 27 -23.29 15.57 -9.85
C GLU A 27 -22.46 15.17 -8.64
N LYS A 28 -23.06 15.24 -7.45
CA LYS A 28 -22.43 14.77 -6.22
C LYS A 28 -22.09 13.29 -6.32
N ARG A 29 -23.02 12.50 -6.81
CA ARG A 29 -22.83 11.06 -6.99
C ARG A 29 -21.69 10.78 -7.96
N ARG A 30 -21.67 11.45 -9.10
CA ARG A 30 -20.60 11.30 -10.09
C ARG A 30 -19.24 11.65 -9.51
N SER A 31 -19.18 12.74 -8.75
CA SER A 31 -17.97 13.18 -8.10
C SER A 31 -17.48 12.15 -7.08
N GLU A 32 -18.38 11.59 -6.30
CA GLU A 32 -18.06 10.57 -5.32
C GLU A 32 -17.63 9.26 -5.96
N ILE A 33 -18.28 8.86 -7.04
CA ILE A 33 -17.89 7.68 -7.83
C ILE A 33 -16.48 7.85 -8.39
N ALA A 34 -16.19 9.03 -8.96
CA ALA A 34 -14.86 9.31 -9.50
C ALA A 34 -13.79 9.25 -8.42
N ARG A 35 -14.09 9.77 -7.24
CA ARG A 35 -13.17 9.75 -6.10
C ARG A 35 -12.91 8.32 -5.61
N LEU A 36 -13.96 7.51 -5.50
CA LEU A 36 -13.82 6.11 -5.11
C LEU A 36 -13.02 5.31 -6.12
N LYS A 37 -13.25 5.54 -7.41
CA LYS A 37 -12.47 4.88 -8.48
C LYS A 37 -10.98 5.22 -8.36
N MET A 38 -10.67 6.49 -8.07
CA MET A 38 -9.29 6.92 -7.88
C MET A 38 -8.65 6.24 -6.67
N PHE A 39 -9.36 6.15 -5.56
CA PHE A 39 -8.88 5.47 -4.37
C PHE A 39 -8.65 3.97 -4.62
N ILE A 40 -9.53 3.35 -5.41
CA ILE A 40 -9.38 1.94 -5.79
C ILE A 40 -8.10 1.76 -6.63
N GLU A 41 -7.85 2.63 -7.59
CA GLU A 41 -6.63 2.58 -8.41
C GLU A 41 -5.37 2.76 -7.56
N GLU A 42 -5.38 3.71 -6.63
CA GLU A 42 -4.27 3.93 -5.72
C GLU A 42 -4.04 2.71 -4.82
N THR A 43 -5.12 2.11 -4.34
CA THR A 43 -5.05 0.92 -3.50
C THR A 43 -4.52 -0.27 -4.30
N ASP A 44 -4.95 -0.42 -5.55
CA ASP A 44 -4.42 -1.46 -6.45
C ASP A 44 -2.92 -1.33 -6.64
N ALA A 45 -2.43 -0.12 -6.87
CA ALA A 45 -1.00 0.13 -7.03
C ALA A 45 -0.23 -0.24 -5.75
N ALA A 46 -0.79 0.09 -4.58
CA ALA A 46 -0.19 -0.26 -3.31
C ALA A 46 -0.19 -1.77 -3.06
N ILE A 47 -1.25 -2.47 -3.47
CA ILE A 47 -1.35 -3.94 -3.39
C ILE A 47 -0.26 -4.58 -4.25
N GLU A 48 -0.10 -4.11 -5.49
CA GLU A 48 0.93 -4.61 -6.40
C GLU A 48 2.32 -4.39 -5.84
N TYR A 49 2.57 -3.23 -5.24
CA TYR A 49 3.85 -2.94 -4.62
C TYR A 49 4.15 -3.89 -3.45
N ALA A 50 3.16 -4.11 -2.58
CA ALA A 50 3.32 -5.02 -1.44
C ALA A 50 3.58 -6.46 -1.91
N TYR A 51 2.87 -6.89 -2.93
CA TYR A 51 3.06 -8.22 -3.53
C TYR A 51 4.47 -8.35 -4.12
N SER A 52 4.88 -7.36 -4.91
CA SER A 52 6.17 -7.33 -5.56
C SER A 52 7.31 -7.38 -4.54
N GLU A 53 7.19 -6.63 -3.46
CA GLU A 53 8.17 -6.61 -2.36
C GLU A 53 8.28 -7.99 -1.72
N ALA A 54 7.13 -8.64 -1.45
CA ALA A 54 7.12 -9.99 -0.89
C ALA A 54 7.81 -10.99 -1.80
N VAL A 55 7.57 -10.90 -3.11
CA VAL A 55 8.20 -11.79 -4.11
C VAL A 55 9.71 -11.58 -4.15
N GLN A 56 10.15 -10.32 -4.16
CA GLN A 56 11.58 -10.00 -4.18
C GLN A 56 12.30 -10.55 -2.95
N TYR A 57 11.73 -10.35 -1.78
CA TYR A 57 12.35 -10.84 -0.53
C TYR A 57 12.24 -12.34 -0.39
N ASN A 58 11.24 -12.98 -0.98
CA ASN A 58 11.15 -14.43 -1.06
C ASN A 58 12.31 -15.00 -1.89
N THR A 59 12.65 -14.36 -3.00
CA THR A 59 13.79 -14.74 -3.83
C THR A 59 15.10 -14.59 -3.06
N LYS A 60 15.27 -13.45 -2.38
CA LYS A 60 16.44 -13.22 -1.52
C LYS A 60 16.55 -14.26 -0.41
N LEU A 61 15.42 -14.62 0.19
CA LEU A 61 15.37 -15.62 1.24
C LEU A 61 15.87 -16.97 0.75
N LYS A 62 15.47 -17.38 -0.45
CA LYS A 62 15.93 -18.64 -1.08
C LYS A 62 17.44 -18.59 -1.33
N GLU A 63 17.94 -17.47 -1.83
CA GLU A 63 19.36 -17.26 -2.06
C GLU A 63 20.17 -17.34 -0.75
N VAL A 64 19.68 -16.70 0.29
CA VAL A 64 20.32 -16.72 1.60
C VAL A 64 20.35 -18.13 2.17
N LYS A 65 19.24 -18.87 2.08
CA LYS A 65 19.17 -20.27 2.53
C LYS A 65 20.17 -21.15 1.77
N THR A 66 20.28 -20.95 0.47
CA THR A 66 21.24 -21.67 -0.37
C THR A 66 22.67 -21.34 0.06
N GLU A 67 22.95 -20.08 0.32
CA GLU A 67 24.27 -19.62 0.76
C GLU A 67 24.65 -20.17 2.14
N ILE A 68 23.70 -20.29 3.04
CA ILE A 68 23.92 -20.94 4.34
C ILE A 68 24.38 -22.39 4.14
N LYS A 69 23.67 -23.14 3.27
CA LYS A 69 24.04 -24.52 2.97
C LYS A 69 25.42 -24.61 2.36
N ARG A 70 25.73 -23.76 1.39
CA ARG A 70 27.06 -23.71 0.76
C ARG A 70 28.15 -23.48 1.78
N THR A 71 27.92 -22.53 2.67
CA THR A 71 28.89 -22.17 3.71
C THR A 71 29.13 -23.34 4.66
N LEU A 72 28.06 -24.01 5.07
CA LEU A 72 28.17 -25.17 5.97
C LEU A 72 28.94 -26.34 5.36
N PHE A 73 28.80 -26.54 4.05
CA PHE A 73 29.47 -27.64 3.33
C PHE A 73 30.79 -27.23 2.67
N ASP A 74 31.23 -25.99 2.86
CA ASP A 74 32.49 -25.53 2.29
C ASP A 74 33.68 -26.04 3.10
N SER A 75 34.39 -26.99 2.53
CA SER A 75 35.57 -27.61 3.20
C SER A 75 36.76 -26.65 3.30
N LYS A 76 36.78 -25.54 2.58
CA LYS A 76 37.87 -24.58 2.58
C LYS A 76 37.80 -23.61 3.75
N LEU A 77 36.65 -23.47 4.37
CA LEU A 77 36.45 -22.56 5.49
C LEU A 77 36.67 -23.33 6.81
N ASP A 78 37.38 -22.68 7.75
CA ASP A 78 37.48 -23.25 9.09
C ASP A 78 36.18 -23.03 9.86
N LEU A 79 36.11 -23.67 11.02
CA LEU A 79 34.86 -23.66 11.84
C LEU A 79 34.50 -22.25 12.29
N LYS A 80 35.51 -21.43 12.61
CA LYS A 80 35.30 -20.05 13.09
C LYS A 80 34.76 -19.16 12.00
N GLU A 81 35.29 -19.28 10.78
CA GLU A 81 34.80 -18.54 9.61
C GLU A 81 33.40 -18.96 9.22
N LYS A 82 33.13 -20.26 9.25
CA LYS A 82 31.79 -20.78 8.98
C LYS A 82 30.77 -20.22 9.96
N SER A 83 31.09 -20.23 11.27
CA SER A 83 30.20 -19.72 12.31
C SER A 83 29.86 -18.25 12.09
N ARG A 84 30.87 -17.44 11.77
CA ARG A 84 30.70 -16.00 11.54
C ARG A 84 29.84 -15.75 10.31
N LYS A 85 30.15 -16.42 9.21
CA LYS A 85 29.42 -16.28 7.96
C LYS A 85 27.96 -16.71 8.08
N VAL A 86 27.73 -17.85 8.72
CA VAL A 86 26.40 -18.37 8.95
C VAL A 86 25.59 -17.44 9.86
N ALA A 87 26.23 -16.85 10.89
CA ALA A 87 25.57 -15.89 11.77
C ALA A 87 25.08 -14.65 11.00
N GLU A 88 25.92 -14.12 10.10
CA GLU A 88 25.52 -12.99 9.25
C GLU A 88 24.39 -13.35 8.30
N LEU A 89 24.48 -14.52 7.68
CA LEU A 89 23.45 -15.01 6.76
C LEU A 89 22.12 -15.25 7.47
N ARG A 90 22.17 -15.73 8.72
CA ARG A 90 20.94 -15.91 9.53
C ARG A 90 20.28 -14.59 9.85
N LYS A 91 21.06 -13.53 10.08
CA LYS A 91 20.50 -12.19 10.27
C LYS A 91 19.80 -11.71 9.00
N GLN A 92 20.42 -11.93 7.85
CA GLN A 92 19.82 -11.60 6.56
C GLN A 92 18.53 -12.40 6.34
N LYS A 93 18.55 -13.66 6.71
CA LYS A 93 17.36 -14.54 6.63
C LYS A 93 16.23 -13.99 7.48
N GLU A 94 16.50 -13.64 8.72
CA GLU A 94 15.51 -13.06 9.64
C GLU A 94 14.94 -11.76 9.10
N ASN A 95 15.81 -10.91 8.54
CA ASN A 95 15.37 -9.66 7.92
C ASN A 95 14.43 -9.91 6.73
N CYS A 96 14.77 -10.86 5.87
CA CYS A 96 13.93 -11.22 4.74
C CYS A 96 12.56 -11.75 5.21
N GLU A 97 12.56 -12.61 6.22
CA GLU A 97 11.33 -13.14 6.79
C GLU A 97 10.47 -12.05 7.41
N PHE A 98 11.09 -11.09 8.08
CA PHE A 98 10.39 -9.95 8.66
C PHE A 98 9.73 -9.10 7.58
N VAL A 99 10.47 -8.75 6.52
CA VAL A 99 9.94 -7.95 5.42
C VAL A 99 8.80 -8.66 4.72
N ILE A 100 8.92 -9.97 4.50
CA ILE A 100 7.87 -10.78 3.89
C ILE A 100 6.59 -10.74 4.73
N ARG A 101 6.71 -10.90 6.04
CA ARG A 101 5.56 -10.84 6.95
C ARG A 101 4.90 -9.46 6.92
N GLN A 102 5.69 -8.40 6.93
CA GLN A 102 5.18 -7.04 6.86
C GLN A 102 4.46 -6.77 5.54
N SER A 103 5.05 -7.21 4.43
CA SER A 103 4.45 -7.06 3.10
C SER A 103 3.15 -7.83 2.98
N ARG A 104 3.08 -9.05 3.49
CA ARG A 104 1.87 -9.86 3.49
C ARG A 104 0.76 -9.24 4.34
N SER A 105 1.11 -8.72 5.51
CA SER A 105 0.17 -8.04 6.39
C SER A 105 -0.40 -6.79 5.70
N ARG A 106 0.46 -6.00 5.07
CA ARG A 106 0.06 -4.82 4.32
C ARG A 106 -0.85 -5.18 3.15
N TRP A 107 -0.48 -6.22 2.42
CA TRP A 107 -1.27 -6.73 1.30
C TRP A 107 -2.67 -7.13 1.74
N ALA A 108 -2.79 -7.85 2.86
CA ALA A 108 -4.08 -8.27 3.39
C ALA A 108 -4.95 -7.08 3.79
N LYS A 109 -4.38 -6.09 4.46
CA LYS A 109 -5.10 -4.87 4.86
C LYS A 109 -5.55 -4.06 3.65
N LEU A 110 -4.69 -3.94 2.64
CA LEU A 110 -5.00 -3.22 1.41
C LEU A 110 -6.08 -3.93 0.61
N THR A 111 -6.06 -5.25 0.58
CA THR A 111 -7.07 -6.06 -0.09
C THR A 111 -8.44 -5.85 0.56
N ASP A 112 -8.50 -5.84 1.89
CA ASP A 112 -9.73 -5.57 2.63
C ASP A 112 -10.23 -4.14 2.37
N LYS A 113 -9.32 -3.18 2.34
CA LYS A 113 -9.64 -1.79 2.02
C LYS A 113 -10.23 -1.67 0.61
N LYS A 114 -9.63 -2.36 -0.35
CA LYS A 114 -10.13 -2.39 -1.73
C LYS A 114 -11.54 -2.94 -1.82
N LYS A 115 -11.80 -4.04 -1.13
CA LYS A 115 -13.14 -4.64 -1.08
C LYS A 115 -14.17 -3.68 -0.51
N ALA A 116 -13.82 -2.95 0.55
CA ALA A 116 -14.70 -1.95 1.14
C ALA A 116 -14.99 -0.81 0.17
N LEU A 117 -13.97 -0.34 -0.56
CA LEU A 117 -14.12 0.71 -1.57
C LEU A 117 -14.99 0.24 -2.74
N GLU A 118 -14.78 -0.98 -3.19
CA GLU A 118 -15.59 -1.56 -4.27
C GLU A 118 -17.05 -1.72 -3.86
N LYS A 119 -17.29 -2.11 -2.62
CA LYS A 119 -18.64 -2.22 -2.07
C LYS A 119 -19.31 -0.85 -2.01
N ALA A 120 -18.59 0.17 -1.53
CA ALA A 120 -19.11 1.53 -1.48
C ALA A 120 -19.44 2.05 -2.88
N LEU A 121 -18.59 1.74 -3.85
CA LEU A 121 -18.82 2.12 -5.24
C LEU A 121 -20.05 1.42 -5.80
N ALA A 122 -20.21 0.14 -5.54
CA ALA A 122 -21.36 -0.63 -5.98
C ALA A 122 -22.67 -0.09 -5.37
N ASP A 123 -22.63 0.26 -4.09
CA ASP A 123 -23.80 0.83 -3.40
C ASP A 123 -24.21 2.17 -4.01
N LEU A 124 -23.23 3.01 -4.38
CA LEU A 124 -23.51 4.28 -5.04
C LEU A 124 -24.07 4.09 -6.45
N ALA A 125 -23.60 3.09 -7.17
CA ALA A 125 -24.06 2.81 -8.53
C ALA A 125 -25.52 2.29 -8.54
N VAL A 126 -25.92 1.58 -7.49
CA VAL A 126 -27.29 1.02 -7.37
C VAL A 126 -28.26 2.04 -6.78
N SER A 127 -27.78 2.96 -5.98
CA SER A 127 -28.57 3.99 -5.32
C SER A 127 -29.03 5.05 -6.33
N LYS A 128 -30.27 4.99 -6.77
CA LYS A 128 -30.86 5.99 -7.65
C LYS A 128 -31.88 6.83 -6.91
#